data_0cded9399230ac6b9a0f895bb95e6c17
#
_entry.id   0cded9399230ac6b9a0f895bb95e6c17
#
_cell.length_a   1.000
_cell.length_b   1.000
_cell.length_c   1.000
_cell.angle_alpha   90.00
_cell.angle_beta   90.00
_cell.angle_gamma   90.00
#
_symmetry.space_group_name_H-M   'P 1'
#
loop_
_entity.id
_entity.type
_entity.pdbx_description
1 polymer ?
#
loop_
_entity_poly.entity_id
_entity_poly.type
_entity_poly.pdbx_seq_one_letter_code
_entity_poly.pdbx_strand_id
1 'polypeptide(L)'
;MILHIVSKMKSLSEYLLESSIERYTMKITLKQFIDKYIELSKLSKSKAISELVSNLNMYSDGGPNKEDWITSSQSKEISFDAYTETISGKEYLYIEIHDSSYDTMKIAFNMKKVDFAEQLYDWFKNTGRKQ
;
A
#
# COMPACT_ATOMS: atom_id res chain seq x y z
N MET A 1 -10.58 37.62 -4.04
CA MET A 1 -10.36 36.80 -4.23
C MET A 1 -10.26 36.24 -4.44
N ILE A 2 -10.49 35.98 -4.33
CA ILE A 2 -10.46 35.03 -4.29
C ILE A 2 -9.57 34.78 -4.30
N LEU A 3 -9.45 34.90 -3.88
CA LEU A 3 -8.75 34.28 -3.77
C LEU A 3 -8.12 34.34 -3.14
N HIS A 4 -8.41 34.99 -2.12
CA HIS A 4 -8.05 34.51 -1.40
C HIS A 4 -8.51 33.95 -0.84
N ILE A 5 -9.42 35.06 -0.43
CA ILE A 5 -9.78 33.71 -0.45
C ILE A 5 -8.70 32.82 -0.78
N VAL A 6 -7.83 33.26 -1.41
CA VAL A 6 -6.86 32.34 -1.83
C VAL A 6 -6.10 31.71 -0.71
N SER A 7 -5.66 32.45 0.30
CA SER A 7 -4.96 31.77 1.35
C SER A 7 -5.89 30.99 2.24
N LYS A 8 -7.11 31.46 2.36
CA LYS A 8 -8.07 30.68 3.06
C LYS A 8 -8.49 29.50 2.23
N MET A 9 -8.62 29.74 0.96
CA MET A 9 -8.88 28.69 0.03
C MET A 9 -7.73 27.72 -0.04
N LYS A 10 -6.60 28.12 0.45
CA LYS A 10 -5.50 27.20 0.51
C LYS A 10 -5.82 26.01 1.39
N SER A 11 -6.39 26.24 2.57
CA SER A 11 -6.81 25.12 3.40
C SER A 11 -7.79 24.22 2.67
N LEU A 12 -8.73 24.86 1.99
CA LEU A 12 -9.70 24.09 1.24
C LEU A 12 -9.04 23.38 0.09
N SER A 13 -8.11 24.03 -0.59
CA SER A 13 -7.38 23.42 -1.67
C SER A 13 -6.57 22.23 -1.21
N GLU A 14 -5.92 22.36 -0.08
CA GLU A 14 -5.19 21.25 0.48
C GLU A 14 -6.11 20.10 0.81
N TYR A 15 -7.25 20.38 1.37
CA TYR A 15 -8.23 19.37 1.67
C TYR A 15 -8.72 18.68 0.38
N LEU A 16 -8.99 19.47 -0.65
CA LEU A 16 -9.42 18.90 -1.92
C LEU A 16 -8.32 18.04 -2.57
N LEU A 17 -7.08 18.46 -2.44
CA LEU A 17 -5.97 17.67 -2.94
C LEU A 17 -5.87 16.35 -2.20
N GLU A 18 -6.01 16.38 -0.89
CA GLU A 18 -5.99 15.15 -0.12
C GLU A 18 -7.13 14.24 -0.49
N SER A 19 -8.32 14.80 -0.67
CA SER A 19 -9.47 14.00 -1.04
C SER A 19 -9.38 13.51 -2.49
N SER A 20 -8.47 14.09 -3.29
CA SER A 20 -8.27 13.67 -4.66
C SER A 20 -7.11 12.70 -4.82
N ILE A 21 -6.48 12.27 -3.72
CA ILE A 21 -5.45 11.26 -3.80
C ILE A 21 -6.07 10.00 -4.41
N GLU A 22 -5.44 9.51 -5.44
CA GLU A 22 -5.94 8.33 -6.13
C GLU A 22 -5.63 7.08 -5.33
N ARG A 23 -6.67 6.42 -4.91
CA ARG A 23 -6.56 5.13 -4.24
C ARG A 23 -7.15 4.06 -5.12
N TYR A 24 -6.48 2.94 -5.19
CA TYR A 24 -6.95 1.80 -5.97
C TYR A 24 -7.08 0.62 -5.02
N THR A 25 -8.20 -0.08 -5.12
CA THR A 25 -8.49 -1.19 -4.22
C THR A 25 -8.66 -2.48 -5.01
N MET A 26 -8.18 -3.57 -4.43
CA MET A 26 -8.38 -4.91 -4.97
C MET A 26 -8.71 -5.86 -3.83
N LYS A 27 -9.59 -6.82 -4.12
CA LYS A 27 -9.84 -7.91 -3.19
C LYS A 27 -9.30 -9.18 -3.83
N ILE A 28 -8.17 -9.63 -3.33
CA ILE A 28 -7.44 -10.78 -3.87
C ILE A 28 -6.91 -11.61 -2.70
N THR A 29 -6.40 -12.81 -3.01
CA THR A 29 -5.76 -13.60 -1.96
C THR A 29 -4.39 -13.03 -1.66
N LEU A 30 -3.93 -13.24 -0.44
CA LEU A 30 -2.57 -12.85 -0.07
C LEU A 30 -1.55 -13.54 -0.98
N LYS A 31 -1.84 -14.78 -1.37
CA LYS A 31 -0.96 -15.50 -2.29
C LYS A 31 -0.83 -14.78 -3.63
N GLN A 32 -1.93 -14.27 -4.17
CA GLN A 32 -1.88 -13.52 -5.44
C GLN A 32 -1.02 -12.27 -5.32
N PHE A 33 -1.11 -11.59 -4.18
CA PHE A 33 -0.26 -10.42 -3.94
C PHE A 33 1.22 -10.83 -3.86
N ILE A 34 1.52 -11.88 -3.12
CA ILE A 34 2.90 -12.38 -2.98
C ILE A 34 3.44 -12.83 -4.33
N ASP A 35 2.64 -13.54 -5.12
CA ASP A 35 3.06 -13.98 -6.44
C ASP A 35 3.42 -12.81 -7.35
N LYS A 36 2.61 -11.74 -7.30
CA LYS A 36 2.91 -10.53 -8.08
C LYS A 36 4.18 -9.86 -7.57
N TYR A 37 4.36 -9.81 -6.28
CA TYR A 37 5.56 -9.26 -5.67
C TYR A 37 6.81 -10.02 -6.14
N ILE A 38 6.73 -11.33 -6.15
CA ILE A 38 7.83 -12.19 -6.63
C ILE A 38 8.11 -11.92 -8.11
N GLU A 39 7.05 -11.86 -8.90
CA GLU A 39 7.18 -11.60 -10.34
C GLU A 39 7.91 -10.28 -10.60
N LEU A 40 7.53 -9.22 -9.92
CA LEU A 40 8.10 -7.89 -10.17
C LEU A 40 9.48 -7.71 -9.55
N SER A 41 9.67 -8.24 -8.35
CA SER A 41 10.93 -8.06 -7.63
C SER A 41 12.03 -8.99 -8.13
N LYS A 42 11.65 -10.09 -8.79
CA LYS A 42 12.59 -11.11 -9.25
C LYS A 42 13.26 -11.85 -8.10
N LEU A 43 12.75 -11.74 -6.90
CA LEU A 43 13.28 -12.42 -5.73
C LEU A 43 12.74 -13.85 -5.65
N SER A 44 13.43 -14.71 -4.91
CA SER A 44 12.88 -16.01 -4.56
C SER A 44 11.71 -15.82 -3.59
N LYS A 45 10.87 -16.82 -3.47
CA LYS A 45 9.71 -16.72 -2.57
C LYS A 45 10.15 -16.43 -1.14
N SER A 46 11.18 -17.10 -0.64
CA SER A 46 11.63 -16.90 0.72
C SER A 46 12.17 -15.49 0.96
N LYS A 47 12.89 -14.95 -0.03
CA LYS A 47 13.40 -13.59 0.08
C LYS A 47 12.28 -12.56 -0.02
N ALA A 48 11.31 -12.80 -0.89
CA ALA A 48 10.16 -11.92 -1.02
C ALA A 48 9.37 -11.85 0.28
N ILE A 49 9.11 -12.99 0.89
CA ILE A 49 8.40 -13.04 2.17
C ILE A 49 9.20 -12.32 3.26
N SER A 50 10.50 -12.55 3.31
CA SER A 50 11.36 -11.89 4.28
C SER A 50 11.33 -10.37 4.12
N GLU A 51 11.34 -9.88 2.89
CA GLU A 51 11.25 -8.46 2.60
C GLU A 51 9.91 -7.88 3.03
N LEU A 52 8.83 -8.59 2.71
CA LEU A 52 7.50 -8.15 3.11
C LEU A 52 7.38 -8.10 4.62
N VAL A 53 7.89 -9.10 5.32
CA VAL A 53 7.89 -9.11 6.78
C VAL A 53 8.65 -7.90 7.34
N SER A 54 9.81 -7.59 6.76
CA SER A 54 10.60 -6.44 7.21
C SER A 54 9.88 -5.12 7.03
N ASN A 55 9.10 -4.98 5.97
CA ASN A 55 8.46 -3.71 5.64
C ASN A 55 7.03 -3.60 6.16
N LEU A 56 6.48 -4.68 6.67
CA LEU A 56 5.09 -4.70 7.10
C LEU A 56 4.94 -4.11 8.50
N ASN A 57 4.08 -3.12 8.61
CA ASN A 57 3.68 -2.57 9.90
C ASN A 57 2.29 -3.08 10.25
N MET A 58 2.18 -3.68 11.42
CA MET A 58 0.91 -4.16 11.97
C MET A 58 0.60 -3.32 13.20
N TYR A 59 -0.60 -2.78 13.22
CA TYR A 59 -0.96 -1.83 14.28
C TYR A 59 -1.75 -2.42 15.43
N SER A 60 -2.08 -3.72 15.38
CA SER A 60 -2.82 -4.31 16.48
C SER A 60 -1.86 -4.93 17.50
N ASP A 61 -2.11 -4.64 18.76
CA ASP A 61 -1.35 -5.23 19.85
C ASP A 61 -1.73 -6.69 20.01
N GLY A 62 -0.74 -7.54 20.27
CA GLY A 62 -1.00 -8.94 20.48
C GLY A 62 -1.35 -9.71 19.22
N GLY A 63 -1.12 -9.13 18.07
CA GLY A 63 -1.33 -9.83 16.81
C GLY A 63 -0.30 -10.93 16.62
N PRO A 64 -0.46 -11.75 15.60
CA PRO A 64 0.47 -12.84 15.34
C PRO A 64 1.80 -12.31 14.88
N ASN A 65 2.80 -13.16 14.92
CA ASN A 65 4.07 -12.91 14.27
C ASN A 65 3.79 -12.63 12.78
N LYS A 66 4.46 -11.62 12.22
CA LYS A 66 4.22 -11.21 10.83
C LYS A 66 4.46 -12.34 9.85
N GLU A 67 5.50 -13.11 10.07
CA GLU A 67 5.82 -14.23 9.20
C GLU A 67 4.74 -15.30 9.28
N ASP A 68 4.26 -15.60 10.47
CA ASP A 68 3.20 -16.57 10.66
C ASP A 68 1.91 -16.11 10.00
N TRP A 69 1.60 -14.83 10.11
CA TRP A 69 0.42 -14.29 9.45
C TRP A 69 0.52 -14.45 7.93
N ILE A 70 1.66 -14.13 7.37
CA ILE A 70 1.87 -14.25 5.92
C ILE A 70 1.75 -15.70 5.49
N THR A 71 2.37 -16.63 6.20
CA THR A 71 2.35 -18.04 5.79
C THR A 71 1.00 -18.71 5.99
N SER A 72 0.26 -18.31 7.03
CA SER A 72 -1.02 -18.95 7.33
C SER A 72 -2.21 -18.30 6.60
N SER A 73 -2.02 -17.11 6.02
CA SER A 73 -3.13 -16.36 5.42
C SER A 73 -3.12 -16.37 3.90
N GLN A 74 -2.28 -17.18 3.26
CA GLN A 74 -2.09 -17.08 1.82
C GLN A 74 -3.34 -17.34 0.99
N SER A 75 -4.23 -18.20 1.46
CA SER A 75 -5.48 -18.47 0.75
C SER A 75 -6.60 -17.50 1.12
N LYS A 76 -6.34 -16.59 2.05
CA LYS A 76 -7.34 -15.64 2.51
C LYS A 76 -7.54 -14.54 1.48
N GLU A 77 -8.79 -14.23 1.19
CA GLU A 77 -9.11 -13.10 0.32
C GLU A 77 -9.16 -11.85 1.16
N ILE A 78 -8.38 -10.86 0.79
CA ILE A 78 -8.14 -9.67 1.61
C ILE A 78 -8.27 -8.43 0.72
N SER A 79 -8.69 -7.32 1.31
CA SER A 79 -8.74 -6.04 0.59
C SER A 79 -7.38 -5.34 0.70
N PHE A 80 -6.89 -4.89 -0.44
CA PHE A 80 -5.64 -4.15 -0.54
C PHE A 80 -5.92 -2.78 -1.16
N ASP A 81 -5.42 -1.73 -0.54
CA ASP A 81 -5.51 -0.38 -1.10
C ASP A 81 -4.11 0.12 -1.41
N ALA A 82 -3.94 0.73 -2.57
CA ALA A 82 -2.65 1.29 -2.98
C ALA A 82 -2.79 2.76 -3.30
N TYR A 83 -1.88 3.56 -2.80
CA TYR A 83 -1.82 5.00 -3.09
C TYR A 83 -0.40 5.50 -2.88
N THR A 84 -0.10 6.69 -3.42
CA THR A 84 1.21 7.29 -3.20
C THR A 84 1.09 8.53 -2.34
N GLU A 85 2.17 8.86 -1.65
CA GLU A 85 2.23 10.02 -0.79
C GLU A 85 3.65 10.54 -0.76
N THR A 86 3.79 11.87 -0.76
CA THR A 86 5.11 12.50 -0.69
C THR A 86 5.33 13.00 0.72
N ILE A 87 6.41 12.53 1.33
CA ILE A 87 6.79 12.91 2.69
C ILE A 87 8.23 13.41 2.65
N SER A 88 8.43 14.64 3.07
CA SER A 88 9.76 15.27 3.09
C SER A 88 10.46 15.19 1.74
N GLY A 89 9.71 15.40 0.67
CA GLY A 89 10.25 15.39 -0.67
C GLY A 89 10.48 14.01 -1.27
N LYS A 90 10.13 12.95 -0.55
CA LYS A 90 10.28 11.58 -1.02
C LYS A 90 8.92 10.96 -1.27
N GLU A 91 8.78 10.33 -2.41
CA GLU A 91 7.54 9.68 -2.77
C GLU A 91 7.55 8.23 -2.32
N TYR A 92 6.48 7.84 -1.63
CA TYR A 92 6.30 6.46 -1.15
C TYR A 92 5.03 5.86 -1.75
N LEU A 93 5.11 4.59 -2.07
CA LEU A 93 3.93 3.79 -2.37
C LEU A 93 3.49 3.13 -1.07
N TYR A 94 2.25 3.37 -0.67
CA TYR A 94 1.67 2.70 0.48
C TYR A 94 0.68 1.64 0.02
N ILE A 95 0.77 0.47 0.62
CA ILE A 95 -0.21 -0.57 0.41
C ILE A 95 -0.81 -0.90 1.77
N GLU A 96 -2.10 -0.61 1.92
CA GLU A 96 -2.84 -0.92 3.14
C GLU A 96 -3.52 -2.26 2.95
N ILE A 97 -3.44 -3.09 3.96
CA ILE A 97 -4.00 -4.44 3.94
C ILE A 97 -5.07 -4.51 5.02
N HIS A 98 -6.29 -4.83 4.61
CA HIS A 98 -7.43 -4.87 5.51
C HIS A 98 -7.87 -6.30 5.75
N ASP A 99 -7.37 -6.89 6.83
CA ASP A 99 -7.76 -8.22 7.25
C ASP A 99 -8.75 -8.07 8.39
N SER A 100 -9.92 -8.68 8.26
CA SER A 100 -10.99 -8.57 9.25
C SER A 100 -10.59 -9.06 10.64
N SER A 101 -9.56 -9.88 10.74
CA SER A 101 -9.08 -10.42 12.01
C SER A 101 -8.11 -9.48 12.72
N TYR A 102 -7.63 -8.46 12.06
CA TYR A 102 -6.62 -7.55 12.60
C TYR A 102 -6.89 -6.13 12.13
N ASP A 103 -6.29 -5.18 12.83
CA ASP A 103 -6.34 -3.79 12.38
C ASP A 103 -5.57 -3.62 11.09
N THR A 104 -5.68 -2.45 10.52
CA THR A 104 -5.03 -2.13 9.26
C THR A 104 -3.53 -2.37 9.34
N MET A 105 -3.03 -3.07 8.35
CA MET A 105 -1.60 -3.28 8.17
C MET A 105 -1.15 -2.43 6.99
N LYS A 106 0.11 -2.04 6.97
CA LYS A 106 0.62 -1.17 5.93
C LYS A 106 2.04 -1.55 5.54
N ILE A 107 2.31 -1.50 4.23
CA ILE A 107 3.66 -1.66 3.70
C ILE A 107 3.99 -0.37 2.95
N ALA A 108 5.19 0.15 3.17
CA ALA A 108 5.63 1.37 2.49
C ALA A 108 6.87 1.08 1.64
N PHE A 109 6.87 1.57 0.42
CA PHE A 109 8.01 1.44 -0.48
C PHE A 109 8.48 2.82 -0.93
N ASN A 110 9.77 3.10 -0.78
CA ASN A 110 10.34 4.32 -1.32
C ASN A 110 10.42 4.15 -2.84
N MET A 111 9.68 4.99 -3.57
CA MET A 111 9.55 4.85 -5.02
C MET A 111 10.88 4.96 -5.76
N LYS A 112 11.86 5.68 -5.21
CA LYS A 112 13.16 5.82 -5.84
C LYS A 112 14.10 4.66 -5.54
N LYS A 113 13.90 4.01 -4.39
CA LYS A 113 14.81 2.95 -3.96
C LYS A 113 14.35 1.56 -4.36
N VAL A 114 13.07 1.40 -4.61
CA VAL A 114 12.49 0.11 -4.96
C VAL A 114 12.09 0.14 -6.42
N ASP A 115 12.91 -0.47 -7.26
CA ASP A 115 12.77 -0.38 -8.72
C ASP A 115 11.41 -0.82 -9.23
N PHE A 116 10.80 -1.79 -8.59
CA PHE A 116 9.52 -2.33 -9.06
C PHE A 116 8.30 -1.67 -8.41
N ALA A 117 8.50 -0.67 -7.54
CA ALA A 117 7.37 -0.05 -6.85
C ALA A 117 6.38 0.60 -7.82
N GLU A 118 6.89 1.26 -8.86
CA GLU A 118 6.02 1.87 -9.86
C GLU A 118 5.20 0.81 -10.60
N GLN A 119 5.83 -0.29 -10.96
CA GLN A 119 5.14 -1.40 -11.63
C GLN A 119 4.09 -2.02 -10.72
N LEU A 120 4.37 -2.12 -9.43
CA LEU A 120 3.42 -2.64 -8.47
C LEU A 120 2.21 -1.71 -8.37
N TYR A 121 2.44 -0.40 -8.32
CA TYR A 121 1.35 0.57 -8.31
C TYR A 121 0.54 0.51 -9.62
N ASP A 122 1.21 0.37 -10.75
CA ASP A 122 0.54 0.23 -12.04
C ASP A 122 -0.35 -1.00 -12.08
N TRP A 123 0.07 -2.08 -11.46
CA TRP A 123 -0.76 -3.27 -11.37
C TRP A 123 -2.07 -2.98 -10.63
N PHE A 124 -1.99 -2.24 -9.52
CA PHE A 124 -3.21 -1.83 -8.80
C PHE A 124 -4.09 -0.93 -9.65
N LYS A 125 -3.49 0.00 -10.40
CA LYS A 125 -4.25 0.91 -11.25
C LYS A 125 -4.95 0.19 -12.40
N ASN A 126 -4.29 -0.82 -12.95
CA ASN A 126 -4.82 -1.52 -14.12
C ASN A 126 -5.77 -2.66 -13.76
N THR A 127 -5.59 -3.25 -12.60
CA THR A 127 -6.36 -4.43 -12.20
C THR A 127 -7.40 -4.11 -11.13
N GLY A 128 -7.07 -3.15 -10.28
CA GLY A 128 -7.96 -2.76 -9.19
C GLY A 128 -9.02 -1.79 -9.61
N ARG A 129 -9.77 -1.33 -8.64
CA ARG A 129 -10.85 -0.36 -8.84
C ARG A 129 -10.46 0.93 -8.13
N LYS A 130 -10.63 2.05 -8.82
CA LYS A 130 -10.39 3.36 -8.22
C LYS A 130 -11.48 3.65 -7.19
N GLN A 131 -11.05 4.08 -6.02
CA GLN A 131 -11.96 4.50 -4.96
C GLN A 131 -12.42 5.93 -5.15
#